data_046127206cfbac1170ba7618a466c52f
#
_entry.id   046127206cfbac1170ba7618a466c52f
#
_cell.length_a   1.000
_cell.length_b   1.000
_cell.length_c   1.000
_cell.angle_alpha   90.00
_cell.angle_beta   90.00
_cell.angle_gamma   90.00
#
_symmetry.space_group_name_H-M   'P 1'
#
loop_
_entity.id
_entity.type
_entity.pdbx_description
1 polymer ?
#
loop_
_entity_poly.entity_id
_entity_poly.type
_entity_poly.pdbx_seq_one_letter_code
_entity_poly.pdbx_strand_id
1 'polypeptide(L)'
;AVAAYSGLRNVLYTRAAVEEQNRRLAAVQMAVYRLEQDIEQTTPRGIRDEYGEPQGALLGDPLADDRLTLTRAGWDNPLGQQRANLQRVTYRLRDGRLWRLYWPVLDRGGPIEPRETLLLDRVREFKARFLDQDDWRDDWPPPPKEEDSKPDPDRLPRAVEIRLILEDWGEITRLLPLPG
;
A
#
# COMPACT_ATOMS: atom_id res chain seq x y z
N ALA A 1 24.54 -48.21 7.25
CA ALA A 1 24.11 -47.17 8.20
C ALA A 1 24.31 -45.75 7.66
N VAL A 2 25.37 -45.46 6.91
CA VAL A 2 25.67 -44.12 6.36
C VAL A 2 24.63 -43.64 5.30
N ALA A 3 24.18 -44.56 4.43
CA ALA A 3 23.22 -44.23 3.36
C ALA A 3 21.83 -43.84 3.89
N ALA A 4 21.37 -44.45 4.98
CA ALA A 4 20.09 -44.13 5.60
C ALA A 4 20.11 -42.74 6.28
N TYR A 5 21.25 -42.35 6.84
CA TYR A 5 21.41 -41.03 7.48
C TYR A 5 21.47 -39.88 6.45
N SER A 6 22.14 -40.13 5.29
CA SER A 6 22.17 -39.14 4.21
C SER A 6 20.78 -38.95 3.57
N GLY A 7 20.00 -40.02 3.42
CA GLY A 7 18.62 -39.95 2.93
C GLY A 7 17.70 -39.11 3.84
N LEU A 8 17.79 -39.35 5.16
CA LEU A 8 17.02 -38.60 6.14
C LEU A 8 17.37 -37.07 6.13
N ARG A 9 18.66 -36.77 6.07
CA ARG A 9 19.11 -35.37 5.96
C ARG A 9 18.54 -34.68 4.72
N ASN A 10 18.58 -35.34 3.56
CA ASN A 10 18.06 -34.78 2.32
C ASN A 10 16.54 -34.50 2.41
N VAL A 11 15.78 -35.41 3.02
CA VAL A 11 14.34 -35.21 3.27
C VAL A 11 14.09 -34.01 4.17
N LEU A 12 14.85 -33.87 5.25
CA LEU A 12 14.72 -32.72 6.16
C LEU A 12 15.08 -31.39 5.50
N TYR A 13 16.14 -31.34 4.69
CA TYR A 13 16.50 -30.13 3.94
C TYR A 13 15.45 -29.77 2.89
N THR A 14 14.93 -30.73 2.15
CA THR A 14 13.87 -30.52 1.16
C THR A 14 12.60 -29.98 1.83
N ARG A 15 12.21 -30.57 2.96
CA ARG A 15 11.06 -30.14 3.74
C ARG A 15 11.22 -28.68 4.22
N ALA A 16 12.37 -28.33 4.79
CA ALA A 16 12.66 -26.98 5.25
C ALA A 16 12.60 -25.95 4.10
N ALA A 17 13.13 -26.31 2.92
CA ALA A 17 13.08 -25.46 1.73
C ALA A 17 11.63 -25.22 1.25
N VAL A 18 10.82 -26.28 1.21
CA VAL A 18 9.39 -26.18 0.83
C VAL A 18 8.61 -25.33 1.83
N GLU A 19 8.84 -25.52 3.13
CA GLU A 19 8.20 -24.74 4.18
C GLU A 19 8.57 -23.24 4.06
N GLU A 20 9.81 -22.92 3.73
CA GLU A 20 10.24 -21.53 3.53
C GLU A 20 9.58 -20.90 2.29
N GLN A 21 9.52 -21.64 1.17
CA GLN A 21 8.83 -21.19 -0.04
C GLN A 21 7.33 -20.93 0.22
N ASN A 22 6.68 -21.82 0.98
CA ASN A 22 5.27 -21.67 1.34
C ASN A 22 5.05 -20.44 2.23
N ARG A 23 5.93 -20.20 3.21
CA ARG A 23 5.86 -18.97 4.04
C ARG A 23 6.05 -17.73 3.20
N ARG A 24 6.99 -17.74 2.26
CA ARG A 24 7.23 -16.62 1.36
C ARG A 24 6.03 -16.35 0.47
N LEU A 25 5.45 -17.38 -0.13
CA LEU A 25 4.23 -17.27 -0.93
C LEU A 25 3.08 -16.65 -0.13
N ALA A 26 2.85 -17.14 1.09
CA ALA A 26 1.81 -16.60 1.95
C ALA A 26 2.05 -15.12 2.29
N ALA A 27 3.30 -14.71 2.53
CA ALA A 27 3.66 -13.33 2.79
C ALA A 27 3.36 -12.42 1.57
N VAL A 28 3.72 -12.87 0.37
CA VAL A 28 3.44 -12.14 -0.88
C VAL A 28 1.93 -12.02 -1.10
N GLN A 29 1.18 -13.10 -0.97
CA GLN A 29 -0.27 -13.10 -1.13
C GLN A 29 -0.96 -12.17 -0.12
N MET A 30 -0.52 -12.19 1.15
CA MET A 30 -1.07 -11.32 2.18
C MET A 30 -0.77 -9.85 1.91
N ALA A 31 0.44 -9.53 1.44
CA ALA A 31 0.82 -8.16 1.09
C ALA A 31 -0.01 -7.63 -0.08
N VAL A 32 -0.17 -8.43 -1.14
CA VAL A 32 -1.00 -8.07 -2.30
C VAL A 32 -2.46 -7.90 -1.88
N TYR A 33 -3.01 -8.85 -1.14
CA TYR A 33 -4.39 -8.76 -0.64
C TYR A 33 -4.62 -7.49 0.19
N ARG A 34 -3.67 -7.13 1.06
CA ARG A 34 -3.78 -5.90 1.88
C ARG A 34 -3.76 -4.64 1.02
N LEU A 35 -2.90 -4.60 0.00
CA LEU A 35 -2.86 -3.52 -0.98
C LEU A 35 -4.19 -3.37 -1.73
N GLU A 36 -4.71 -4.48 -2.25
CA GLU A 36 -5.99 -4.51 -2.96
C GLU A 36 -7.13 -3.98 -2.06
N GLN A 37 -7.23 -4.49 -0.83
CA GLN A 37 -8.25 -4.07 0.13
C GLN A 37 -8.16 -2.59 0.50
N ASP A 38 -6.96 -2.05 0.70
CA ASP A 38 -6.80 -0.65 1.04
C ASP A 38 -7.17 0.26 -0.15
N ILE A 39 -6.83 -0.14 -1.37
CA ILE A 39 -7.13 0.64 -2.58
C ILE A 39 -8.62 0.55 -2.93
N GLU A 40 -9.22 -0.63 -2.92
CA GLU A 40 -10.65 -0.82 -3.21
C GLU A 40 -11.56 -0.06 -2.24
N GLN A 41 -11.11 0.11 -0.99
CA GLN A 41 -11.85 0.83 0.03
C GLN A 41 -11.50 2.33 0.10
N THR A 42 -10.74 2.83 -0.88
CA THR A 42 -10.44 4.27 -0.96
C THR A 42 -11.73 5.08 -1.04
N THR A 43 -11.79 6.14 -0.26
CA THR A 43 -12.96 7.03 -0.19
C THR A 43 -12.57 8.46 -0.55
N PRO A 44 -13.44 9.25 -1.23
CA PRO A 44 -13.19 10.63 -1.59
C PRO A 44 -13.27 11.54 -0.34
N ARG A 45 -12.28 11.43 0.52
CA ARG A 45 -12.17 12.20 1.77
C ARG A 45 -10.73 12.66 1.96
N GLY A 46 -10.47 13.92 1.58
CA GLY A 46 -9.23 14.61 1.93
C GLY A 46 -9.09 14.77 3.46
N ILE A 47 -7.90 15.07 3.91
CA ILE A 47 -7.59 15.27 5.32
C ILE A 47 -6.94 16.65 5.55
N ARG A 48 -6.79 17.03 6.81
CA ARG A 48 -5.84 18.08 7.21
C ARG A 48 -4.63 17.43 7.87
N ASP A 49 -3.45 17.86 7.44
CA ASP A 49 -2.21 17.38 8.04
C ASP A 49 -1.94 18.01 9.42
N GLU A 50 -0.76 17.78 9.96
CA GLU A 50 -0.35 18.28 11.28
C GLU A 50 -0.21 19.81 11.35
N TYR A 51 -0.10 20.47 10.19
CA TYR A 51 -0.04 21.94 10.07
C TYR A 51 -1.39 22.54 9.70
N GLY A 52 -2.44 21.72 9.56
CA GLY A 52 -3.77 22.14 9.15
C GLY A 52 -3.95 22.30 7.63
N GLU A 53 -2.92 21.98 6.84
CA GLU A 53 -2.98 22.09 5.39
C GLU A 53 -3.82 20.94 4.77
N PRO A 54 -4.65 21.25 3.77
CA PRO A 54 -5.46 20.22 3.12
C PRO A 54 -4.59 19.28 2.28
N GLN A 55 -4.81 17.98 2.44
CA GLN A 55 -4.19 16.92 1.63
C GLN A 55 -5.27 16.12 0.90
N GLY A 56 -4.97 15.73 -0.33
CA GLY A 56 -5.87 14.95 -1.16
C GLY A 56 -6.23 13.59 -0.57
N ALA A 57 -7.41 13.08 -0.91
CA ALA A 57 -7.90 11.75 -0.53
C ALA A 57 -6.97 10.63 -0.99
N LEU A 58 -6.31 10.83 -2.13
CA LEU A 58 -5.28 9.96 -2.67
C LEU A 58 -4.11 10.80 -3.16
N LEU A 59 -2.90 10.35 -2.87
CA LEU A 59 -1.64 10.95 -3.32
C LEU A 59 -0.75 9.84 -3.89
N GLY A 60 -0.11 10.11 -5.01
CA GLY A 60 0.87 9.24 -5.63
C GLY A 60 2.08 10.03 -6.09
N ASP A 61 3.27 9.61 -5.68
CA ASP A 61 4.53 10.21 -6.09
C ASP A 61 5.55 9.11 -6.40
N PRO A 62 5.95 8.96 -7.67
CA PRO A 62 6.90 7.91 -8.07
C PRO A 62 8.34 8.18 -7.58
N LEU A 63 8.65 9.38 -7.12
CA LEU A 63 9.99 9.77 -6.69
C LEU A 63 10.15 9.79 -5.16
N ALA A 64 9.06 9.96 -4.41
CA ALA A 64 9.08 9.95 -2.96
C ALA A 64 9.22 8.52 -2.41
N ASP A 65 9.68 8.37 -1.17
CA ASP A 65 9.62 7.08 -0.46
C ASP A 65 8.16 6.67 -0.22
N ASP A 66 7.30 7.64 0.09
CA ASP A 66 5.85 7.48 0.22
C ASP A 66 5.20 7.44 -1.18
N ARG A 67 5.15 6.23 -1.75
CA ARG A 67 4.73 5.99 -3.13
C ARG A 67 3.24 6.17 -3.36
N LEU A 68 2.44 5.82 -2.35
CA LEU A 68 0.98 5.87 -2.42
C LEU A 68 0.44 6.19 -1.03
N THR A 69 -0.39 7.22 -0.94
CA THR A 69 -1.10 7.59 0.28
C THR A 69 -2.57 7.73 -0.03
N LEU A 70 -3.44 7.18 0.79
CA LEU A 70 -4.89 7.18 0.57
C LEU A 70 -5.68 7.25 1.87
N THR A 71 -6.90 7.75 1.78
CA THR A 71 -7.91 7.63 2.83
C THR A 71 -8.83 6.48 2.48
N ARG A 72 -8.98 5.52 3.38
CA ARG A 72 -9.86 4.37 3.20
C ARG A 72 -10.96 4.30 4.23
N ALA A 73 -12.08 3.70 3.86
CA ALA A 73 -13.15 3.28 4.76
C ALA A 73 -12.88 1.85 5.31
N GLY A 74 -13.83 1.31 6.08
CA GLY A 74 -13.81 -0.08 6.52
C GLY A 74 -12.77 -0.41 7.59
N TRP A 75 -12.39 0.57 8.41
CA TRP A 75 -11.60 0.28 9.58
C TRP A 75 -12.50 -0.27 10.70
N ASP A 76 -12.49 -1.59 10.84
CA ASP A 76 -13.28 -2.28 11.85
C ASP A 76 -13.08 -1.70 13.26
N ASN A 77 -14.19 -1.40 13.93
CA ASN A 77 -14.22 -0.87 15.28
C ASN A 77 -15.04 -1.79 16.21
N PRO A 78 -14.60 -3.04 16.43
CA PRO A 78 -15.35 -4.02 17.20
C PRO A 78 -15.50 -3.64 18.66
N LEU A 79 -14.64 -2.76 19.17
CA LEU A 79 -14.67 -2.28 20.57
C LEU A 79 -15.49 -1.00 20.74
N GLY A 80 -16.13 -0.47 19.70
CA GLY A 80 -16.94 0.75 19.77
C GLY A 80 -16.17 1.99 20.22
N GLN A 81 -14.87 2.05 19.97
CA GLN A 81 -14.04 3.20 20.33
C GLN A 81 -14.51 4.45 19.59
N GLN A 82 -14.45 5.61 20.22
CA GLN A 82 -14.73 6.90 19.58
C GLN A 82 -13.62 7.26 18.59
N ARG A 83 -13.66 6.67 17.39
CA ARG A 83 -12.76 6.96 16.28
C ARG A 83 -13.53 6.90 14.96
N ALA A 84 -13.04 7.61 13.95
CA ALA A 84 -13.60 7.53 12.62
C ALA A 84 -13.42 6.11 12.05
N ASN A 85 -14.41 5.65 11.26
CA ASN A 85 -14.29 4.41 10.48
C ASN A 85 -13.36 4.58 9.27
N LEU A 86 -12.74 5.75 9.13
CA LEU A 86 -11.80 6.11 8.09
C LEU A 86 -10.38 6.02 8.61
N GLN A 87 -9.47 5.61 7.76
CA GLN A 87 -8.05 5.48 8.08
C GLN A 87 -7.20 6.11 6.97
N ARG A 88 -6.19 6.90 7.37
CA ARG A 88 -5.15 7.34 6.44
C ARG A 88 -4.06 6.29 6.40
N VAL A 89 -3.68 5.86 5.19
CA VAL A 89 -2.70 4.80 4.94
C VAL A 89 -1.67 5.29 3.95
N THR A 90 -0.40 4.95 4.18
CA THR A 90 0.71 5.21 3.26
C THR A 90 1.49 3.93 3.01
N TYR A 91 1.84 3.72 1.74
CA TYR A 91 2.77 2.69 1.31
C TYR A 91 4.13 3.31 1.00
N ARG A 92 5.12 2.90 1.78
CA ARG A 92 6.49 3.41 1.71
C ARG A 92 7.44 2.32 1.24
N LEU A 93 8.22 2.61 0.20
CA LEU A 93 9.32 1.75 -0.21
C LEU A 93 10.63 2.34 0.32
N ARG A 94 11.27 1.61 1.24
CA ARG A 94 12.55 2.01 1.85
C ARG A 94 13.45 0.80 2.04
N ASP A 95 14.69 0.87 1.59
CA ASP A 95 15.72 -0.17 1.75
C ASP A 95 15.26 -1.57 1.28
N GLY A 96 14.63 -1.64 0.10
CA GLY A 96 14.12 -2.89 -0.46
C GLY A 96 12.97 -3.52 0.34
N ARG A 97 12.28 -2.72 1.15
CA ARG A 97 11.17 -3.14 2.00
C ARG A 97 9.95 -2.27 1.75
N LEU A 98 8.81 -2.92 1.59
CA LEU A 98 7.51 -2.26 1.49
C LEU A 98 6.86 -2.18 2.86
N TRP A 99 6.67 -0.97 3.35
CA TRP A 99 6.04 -0.65 4.62
C TRP A 99 4.63 -0.12 4.41
N ARG A 100 3.71 -0.51 5.28
CA ARG A 100 2.38 0.08 5.40
C ARG A 100 2.34 0.90 6.67
N LEU A 101 2.11 2.20 6.51
CA LEU A 101 1.94 3.15 7.60
C LEU A 101 0.46 3.50 7.74
N TYR A 102 -0.02 3.71 8.96
CA TYR A 102 -1.36 4.25 9.17
C TYR A 102 -1.40 5.14 10.41
N TRP A 103 -2.27 6.13 10.36
CA TRP A 103 -2.50 7.04 11.49
C TRP A 103 -3.72 6.63 12.28
N PRO A 104 -3.65 6.71 13.64
CA PRO A 104 -4.78 6.36 14.49
C PRO A 104 -5.93 7.38 14.43
N VAL A 105 -5.66 8.58 13.92
CA VAL A 105 -6.64 9.65 13.69
C VAL A 105 -6.52 10.16 12.28
N LEU A 106 -7.65 10.60 11.69
CA LEU A 106 -7.70 11.04 10.30
C LEU A 106 -7.15 12.47 10.16
N ASP A 107 -7.78 13.44 10.82
CA ASP A 107 -7.35 14.82 10.84
C ASP A 107 -6.43 15.05 12.05
N ARG A 108 -5.21 15.48 11.78
CA ARG A 108 -4.17 15.59 12.80
C ARG A 108 -4.12 17.02 13.32
N GLY A 109 -4.43 17.19 14.62
CA GLY A 109 -4.30 18.47 15.31
C GLY A 109 -2.89 18.76 15.85
N GLY A 110 -1.87 18.03 15.36
CA GLY A 110 -0.48 18.13 15.78
C GLY A 110 0.34 16.94 15.29
N PRO A 111 1.63 16.85 15.63
CA PRO A 111 2.51 15.78 15.21
C PRO A 111 2.08 14.45 15.85
N ILE A 112 1.52 13.56 15.02
CA ILE A 112 1.15 12.19 15.40
C ILE A 112 1.93 11.24 14.52
N GLU A 113 2.75 10.40 15.12
CA GLU A 113 3.52 9.40 14.39
C GLU A 113 2.59 8.28 13.89
N PRO A 114 2.77 7.83 12.65
CA PRO A 114 2.06 6.68 12.12
C PRO A 114 2.55 5.40 12.78
N ARG A 115 1.70 4.39 12.78
CA ARG A 115 2.10 3.02 13.07
C ARG A 115 2.62 2.38 11.79
N GLU A 116 3.79 1.76 11.84
CA GLU A 116 4.44 1.11 10.71
C GLU A 116 4.32 -0.41 10.82
N THR A 117 4.04 -1.06 9.71
CA THR A 117 4.04 -2.52 9.58
C THR A 117 4.83 -2.89 8.34
N LEU A 118 5.83 -3.75 8.50
CA LEU A 118 6.52 -4.34 7.35
C LEU A 118 5.57 -5.30 6.64
N LEU A 119 5.25 -5.03 5.37
CA LEU A 119 4.42 -5.90 4.56
C LEU A 119 5.26 -6.94 3.82
N LEU A 120 6.37 -6.50 3.22
CA LEU A 120 7.15 -7.35 2.34
C LEU A 120 8.59 -6.86 2.26
N ASP A 121 9.53 -7.78 2.32
CA ASP A 121 10.94 -7.57 2.03
C ASP A 121 11.29 -8.01 0.60
N ARG A 122 12.53 -7.80 0.19
CA ARG A 122 13.03 -8.13 -1.16
C ARG A 122 12.18 -7.51 -2.27
N VAL A 123 11.78 -6.26 -2.05
CA VAL A 123 11.02 -5.45 -3.01
C VAL A 123 12.01 -4.58 -3.77
N ARG A 124 12.12 -4.82 -5.08
CA ARG A 124 12.96 -4.01 -5.98
C ARG A 124 12.29 -2.73 -6.38
N GLU A 125 10.98 -2.81 -6.68
CA GLU A 125 10.20 -1.68 -7.15
C GLU A 125 8.75 -1.78 -6.69
N PHE A 126 8.17 -0.64 -6.33
CA PHE A 126 6.75 -0.46 -6.11
C PHE A 126 6.30 0.82 -6.81
N LYS A 127 5.42 0.69 -7.78
CA LYS A 127 4.84 1.80 -8.54
C LYS A 127 3.33 1.76 -8.51
N ALA A 128 2.73 2.95 -8.47
CA ALA A 128 1.31 3.16 -8.68
C ALA A 128 1.12 4.06 -9.91
N ARG A 129 0.14 3.73 -10.75
CA ARG A 129 -0.31 4.58 -11.87
C ARG A 129 -1.80 4.85 -11.69
N PHE A 130 -2.24 5.99 -12.16
CA PHE A 130 -3.56 6.53 -11.90
C PHE A 130 -4.28 6.84 -13.21
N LEU A 131 -5.49 6.32 -13.39
CA LEU A 131 -6.31 6.59 -14.56
C LEU A 131 -7.10 7.88 -14.33
N ASP A 132 -6.68 8.96 -15.01
CA ASP A 132 -7.37 10.25 -15.01
C ASP A 132 -8.20 10.39 -16.29
N GLN A 133 -9.51 10.17 -16.19
CA GLN A 133 -10.41 10.04 -17.33
C GLN A 133 -9.97 8.88 -18.26
N ASP A 134 -9.25 9.18 -19.34
CA ASP A 134 -8.77 8.19 -20.29
C ASP A 134 -7.22 8.12 -20.36
N ASP A 135 -6.53 8.95 -19.57
CA ASP A 135 -5.08 9.04 -19.56
C ASP A 135 -4.47 8.41 -18.29
N TRP A 136 -3.41 7.63 -18.46
CA TRP A 136 -2.62 7.08 -17.37
C TRP A 136 -1.54 8.06 -16.92
N ARG A 137 -1.45 8.29 -15.60
CA ARG A 137 -0.47 9.15 -14.95
C ARG A 137 0.34 8.38 -13.92
N ASP A 138 1.59 8.78 -13.74
CA ASP A 138 2.49 8.20 -12.73
C ASP A 138 2.41 8.96 -11.39
N ASP A 139 1.78 10.14 -11.37
CA ASP A 139 1.58 11.01 -10.20
C ASP A 139 0.10 11.32 -9.97
N TRP A 140 -0.27 11.61 -8.72
CA TRP A 140 -1.62 12.01 -8.34
C TRP A 140 -1.62 12.96 -7.14
N PRO A 141 -2.44 14.02 -7.08
CA PRO A 141 -3.41 14.44 -8.12
C PRO A 141 -2.75 15.12 -9.30
N PRO A 142 -3.44 15.20 -10.46
CA PRO A 142 -2.96 16.01 -11.57
C PRO A 142 -2.92 17.49 -11.18
N PRO A 143 -2.02 18.27 -11.78
CA PRO A 143 -1.99 19.72 -11.55
C PRO A 143 -3.34 20.36 -11.93
N PRO A 144 -3.74 21.43 -11.26
CA PRO A 144 -4.96 22.15 -11.59
C PRO A 144 -4.92 22.66 -13.04
N LYS A 145 -6.06 22.58 -13.73
CA LYS A 145 -6.17 23.01 -15.14
C LYS A 145 -6.05 24.53 -15.33
N GLU A 146 -6.41 25.28 -14.30
CA GLU A 146 -6.34 26.75 -14.27
C GLU A 146 -5.44 27.16 -13.10
N GLU A 147 -4.59 28.16 -13.32
CA GLU A 147 -3.56 28.60 -12.38
C GLU A 147 -4.15 29.07 -11.02
N ASP A 148 -5.40 29.56 -11.03
CA ASP A 148 -6.12 30.03 -9.84
C ASP A 148 -7.10 28.98 -9.25
N SER A 149 -7.23 27.80 -9.82
CA SER A 149 -8.13 26.79 -9.32
C SER A 149 -7.52 26.01 -8.14
N LYS A 150 -8.25 25.94 -7.03
CA LYS A 150 -7.83 25.09 -5.91
C LYS A 150 -8.04 23.63 -6.28
N PRO A 151 -7.05 22.76 -6.00
CA PRO A 151 -7.22 21.33 -6.20
C PRO A 151 -8.39 20.81 -5.36
N ASP A 152 -9.22 19.96 -5.95
CA ASP A 152 -10.26 19.25 -5.22
C ASP A 152 -9.58 18.15 -4.36
N PRO A 153 -9.61 18.27 -3.02
CA PRO A 153 -8.96 17.32 -2.15
C PRO A 153 -9.66 15.95 -2.12
N ASP A 154 -10.89 15.88 -2.58
CA ASP A 154 -11.70 14.66 -2.57
C ASP A 154 -11.63 13.91 -3.93
N ARG A 155 -10.96 14.48 -4.93
CA ARG A 155 -10.83 13.88 -6.26
C ARG A 155 -10.07 12.56 -6.20
N LEU A 156 -10.66 11.52 -6.85
CA LEU A 156 -10.06 10.20 -7.04
C LEU A 156 -9.82 9.91 -8.52
N PRO A 157 -8.82 9.07 -8.85
CA PRO A 157 -8.70 8.50 -10.19
C PRO A 157 -9.79 7.44 -10.41
N ARG A 158 -10.08 7.11 -11.67
CA ARG A 158 -11.04 6.04 -12.03
C ARG A 158 -10.52 4.64 -11.69
N ALA A 159 -9.21 4.47 -11.74
CA ALA A 159 -8.53 3.24 -11.39
C ALA A 159 -7.10 3.50 -10.93
N VAL A 160 -6.56 2.56 -10.17
CA VAL A 160 -5.14 2.51 -9.78
C VAL A 160 -4.55 1.21 -10.31
N GLU A 161 -3.45 1.30 -11.03
CA GLU A 161 -2.62 0.15 -11.39
C GLU A 161 -1.42 0.10 -10.44
N ILE A 162 -1.26 -1.03 -9.76
CA ILE A 162 -0.09 -1.30 -8.92
C ILE A 162 0.84 -2.26 -9.63
N ARG A 163 2.12 -1.91 -9.65
CA ARG A 163 3.21 -2.76 -10.12
C ARG A 163 4.21 -2.98 -9.00
N LEU A 164 4.38 -4.24 -8.62
CA LEU A 164 5.29 -4.69 -7.59
C LEU A 164 6.32 -5.63 -8.21
N ILE A 165 7.61 -5.29 -8.11
CA ILE A 165 8.70 -6.13 -8.60
C ILE A 165 9.47 -6.68 -7.41
N LEU A 166 9.49 -7.99 -7.27
CA LEU A 166 10.19 -8.72 -6.22
C LEU A 166 11.49 -9.31 -6.76
N GLU A 167 12.51 -9.42 -5.92
CA GLU A 167 13.79 -10.01 -6.29
C GLU A 167 13.69 -11.51 -6.59
N ASP A 168 12.79 -12.18 -5.91
CA ASP A 168 12.63 -13.65 -5.91
C ASP A 168 11.38 -14.15 -6.68
N TRP A 169 10.34 -13.31 -6.84
CA TRP A 169 9.06 -13.71 -7.45
C TRP A 169 8.75 -12.96 -8.76
N GLY A 170 9.61 -12.02 -9.16
CA GLY A 170 9.40 -11.22 -10.36
C GLY A 170 8.31 -10.17 -10.20
N GLU A 171 7.54 -9.93 -11.27
CA GLU A 171 6.56 -8.84 -11.37
C GLU A 171 5.14 -9.31 -11.06
N ILE A 172 4.45 -8.51 -10.25
CA ILE A 172 3.03 -8.65 -9.94
C ILE A 172 2.35 -7.33 -10.31
N THR A 173 1.35 -7.39 -11.18
CA THR A 173 0.53 -6.23 -11.56
C THR A 173 -0.91 -6.42 -11.14
N ARG A 174 -1.55 -5.37 -10.64
CA ARG A 174 -2.97 -5.33 -10.28
C ARG A 174 -3.60 -4.05 -10.80
N LEU A 175 -4.77 -4.20 -11.41
CA LEU A 175 -5.61 -3.09 -11.85
C LEU A 175 -6.87 -3.06 -10.99
N LEU A 176 -7.05 -1.95 -10.27
CA LEU A 176 -8.08 -1.80 -9.25
C LEU A 176 -8.96 -0.58 -9.60
N PRO A 177 -10.22 -0.79 -10.00
CA PRO A 177 -11.14 0.30 -10.20
C PRO A 177 -11.48 0.95 -8.86
N LEU A 178 -11.61 2.28 -8.85
CA LEU A 178 -12.09 3.01 -7.68
C LEU A 178 -13.56 3.40 -7.84
N PRO A 179 -14.32 3.49 -6.74
CA PRO A 179 -15.67 4.02 -6.79
C PRO A 179 -15.60 5.48 -7.28
N GLY A 180 -16.23 5.74 -8.44
CA GLY A 180 -16.36 7.09 -9.00
C GLY A 180 -17.39 7.90 -8.25
#